data_44b526b2655680eae5f4d96d837f3373
#
_entry.id   44b526b2655680eae5f4d96d837f3373
#
_cell.length_a   1.000
_cell.length_b   1.000
_cell.length_c   1.000
_cell.angle_alpha   90.00
_cell.angle_beta   90.00
_cell.angle_gamma   90.00
#
_symmetry.space_group_name_H-M   'P 1'
#
loop_
_entity.id
_entity.type
_entity.pdbx_description
1 polymer ?
#
loop_
_entity_poly.entity_id
_entity_poly.type
_entity_poly.pdbx_seq_one_letter_code
_entity_poly.pdbx_strand_id
1 'polypeptide(L)'
;MAKTSPSTLRIGYRYRPNRLAPVYDAIVIGSGMGGLTTAALLSDLGWKVCVLEQHYTAGGFTHSYERAGYEWDVGVHYIGEVGAPTRTRKLFDYLSGGNLQWA
;
A
#
# COMPACT_ATOMS: atom_id res chain seq x y z
N MET A 1 0.79 3.06 -21.34
CA MET A 1 1.18 2.20 -20.21
C MET A 1 2.58 1.65 -20.41
N ALA A 2 3.38 1.67 -19.37
CA ALA A 2 4.72 1.08 -19.40
C ALA A 2 4.65 -0.45 -19.34
N LYS A 3 5.50 -1.12 -20.10
CA LYS A 3 5.66 -2.56 -20.04
C LYS A 3 6.52 -2.92 -18.81
N THR A 4 6.08 -3.87 -17.98
CA THR A 4 6.76 -4.22 -16.73
C THR A 4 6.75 -5.72 -16.47
N SER A 5 7.58 -6.16 -15.53
CA SER A 5 7.58 -7.55 -15.05
C SER A 5 6.48 -7.76 -14.01
N PRO A 6 5.71 -8.85 -14.07
CA PRO A 6 4.65 -9.15 -13.10
C PRO A 6 5.12 -9.13 -11.64
N SER A 7 6.37 -9.50 -11.38
CA SER A 7 6.94 -9.55 -10.04
C SER A 7 7.02 -8.18 -9.35
N THR A 8 7.06 -7.09 -10.11
CA THR A 8 7.14 -5.73 -9.57
C THR A 8 5.79 -5.19 -9.09
N LEU A 9 4.68 -5.82 -9.49
CA LEU A 9 3.33 -5.36 -9.19
C LEU A 9 2.74 -5.99 -7.94
N ARG A 10 3.37 -7.05 -7.45
CA ARG A 10 2.87 -7.75 -6.28
C ARG A 10 3.48 -7.16 -5.01
N ILE A 11 2.62 -6.64 -4.14
CA ILE A 11 3.00 -6.10 -2.84
C ILE A 11 2.48 -7.03 -1.76
N GLY A 12 3.36 -7.41 -0.83
CA GLY A 12 3.04 -8.34 0.25
C GLY A 12 3.55 -9.74 -0.02
N TYR A 13 3.34 -10.61 0.95
CA TYR A 13 3.76 -12.00 0.92
C TYR A 13 2.56 -12.94 0.91
N ARG A 14 2.67 -14.03 0.16
CA ARG A 14 1.67 -15.09 0.20
C ARG A 14 1.57 -15.65 1.62
N TYR A 15 0.35 -15.82 2.10
CA TYR A 15 0.11 -16.41 3.42
C TYR A 15 0.77 -17.79 3.53
N ARG A 16 1.47 -17.97 4.63
CA ARG A 16 1.97 -19.26 5.12
C ARG A 16 2.02 -19.21 6.63
N PRO A 17 1.58 -20.28 7.34
CA PRO A 17 1.57 -20.28 8.82
C PRO A 17 2.92 -19.93 9.45
N ASN A 18 4.01 -20.39 8.88
CA ASN A 18 5.37 -20.14 9.39
C ASN A 18 5.87 -18.70 9.17
N ARG A 19 5.12 -17.87 8.44
CA ARG A 19 5.44 -16.45 8.24
C ARG A 19 4.81 -15.54 9.28
N LEU A 20 3.86 -16.08 10.06
CA LEU A 20 3.22 -15.30 11.12
C LEU A 20 4.08 -15.30 12.37
N ALA A 21 4.17 -14.14 13.01
CA ALA A 21 4.70 -14.06 14.37
C ALA A 21 3.71 -14.65 15.38
N PRO A 22 4.18 -15.08 16.57
CA PRO A 22 3.27 -15.62 17.60
C PRO A 22 2.29 -14.59 18.13
N VAL A 23 2.67 -13.32 18.16
CA VAL A 23 1.89 -12.24 18.75
C VAL A 23 2.03 -10.97 17.90
N TYR A 24 0.92 -10.26 17.76
CA TYR A 24 0.86 -8.92 17.17
C TYR A 24 0.12 -7.97 18.13
N ASP A 25 0.48 -6.70 18.10
CA ASP A 25 -0.25 -5.66 18.85
C ASP A 25 -1.56 -5.31 18.16
N ALA A 26 -1.59 -5.38 16.83
CA ALA A 26 -2.77 -5.16 16.03
C ALA A 26 -2.79 -6.02 14.78
N ILE A 27 -3.99 -6.41 14.37
CA ILE A 27 -4.24 -7.06 13.08
C ILE A 27 -5.19 -6.18 12.29
N VAL A 28 -4.75 -5.76 11.10
CA VAL A 28 -5.55 -4.94 10.18
C VAL A 28 -6.06 -5.85 9.06
N ILE A 29 -7.36 -5.90 8.89
CA ILE A 29 -7.99 -6.71 7.85
C ILE A 29 -8.32 -5.81 6.67
N GLY A 30 -7.67 -6.07 5.56
CA GLY A 30 -7.76 -5.27 4.34
C GLY A 30 -6.60 -4.30 4.19
N SER A 31 -6.09 -4.21 2.98
CA SER A 31 -4.92 -3.38 2.62
C SER A 31 -5.27 -2.29 1.60
N GLY A 32 -6.47 -1.78 1.65
CA GLY A 32 -6.81 -0.54 0.97
C GLY A 32 -6.13 0.65 1.63
N MET A 33 -6.40 1.85 1.15
CA MET A 33 -5.74 3.07 1.67
C MET A 33 -6.01 3.29 3.17
N GLY A 34 -7.22 3.01 3.65
CA GLY A 34 -7.55 3.11 5.07
C GLY A 34 -6.78 2.12 5.94
N GLY A 35 -6.75 0.86 5.53
CA GLY A 35 -6.04 -0.20 6.26
C GLY A 35 -4.53 0.04 6.27
N LEU A 36 -3.94 0.38 5.14
CA LEU A 36 -2.50 0.66 5.05
C LEU A 36 -2.12 1.91 5.83
N THR A 37 -2.93 2.95 5.79
CA THR A 37 -2.70 4.17 6.58
C THR A 37 -2.73 3.87 8.08
N THR A 38 -3.72 3.12 8.54
CA THR A 38 -3.83 2.69 9.93
C THR A 38 -2.61 1.87 10.36
N ALA A 39 -2.23 0.88 9.54
CA ALA A 39 -1.07 0.04 9.83
C ALA A 39 0.22 0.84 9.90
N ALA A 40 0.42 1.77 8.97
CA ALA A 40 1.61 2.62 8.95
C ALA A 40 1.70 3.51 10.19
N LEU A 41 0.59 4.14 10.59
CA LEU A 41 0.55 4.99 11.78
C LEU A 41 0.79 4.20 13.06
N LEU A 42 0.19 3.01 13.19
CA LEU A 42 0.42 2.14 14.35
C LEU A 42 1.88 1.64 14.40
N SER A 43 2.44 1.27 13.26
CA SER A 43 3.85 0.87 13.17
C SER A 43 4.79 1.99 13.58
N ASP A 44 4.46 3.22 13.22
CA ASP A 44 5.24 4.41 13.60
C ASP A 44 5.22 4.66 15.12
N LEU A 45 4.14 4.24 15.80
CA LEU A 45 4.06 4.24 17.25
C LEU A 45 4.83 3.08 17.91
N GLY A 46 5.49 2.24 17.16
CA GLY A 46 6.23 1.09 17.65
C GLY A 46 5.41 -0.19 17.82
N TRP A 47 4.17 -0.22 17.32
CA TRP A 47 3.33 -1.41 17.39
C TRP A 47 3.75 -2.44 16.35
N LYS A 48 3.65 -3.70 16.71
CA LYS A 48 3.82 -4.81 15.78
C LYS A 48 2.49 -5.11 15.10
N VAL A 49 2.41 -4.80 13.81
CA VAL A 49 1.15 -4.86 13.05
C VAL A 49 1.23 -5.94 11.98
N CYS A 50 0.14 -6.72 11.87
CA CYS A 50 -0.06 -7.63 10.75
C CYS A 50 -1.20 -7.12 9.89
N VAL A 51 -0.96 -6.99 8.59
CA VAL A 51 -2.00 -6.66 7.62
C VAL A 51 -2.37 -7.91 6.84
N LEU A 52 -3.64 -8.27 6.84
CA LEU A 52 -4.18 -9.40 6.10
C LEU A 52 -4.97 -8.91 4.90
N GLU A 53 -4.65 -9.42 3.73
CA GLU A 53 -5.29 -9.09 2.47
C GLU A 53 -5.76 -10.36 1.76
N GLN A 54 -7.01 -10.37 1.28
CA GLN A 54 -7.56 -11.52 0.55
C GLN A 54 -7.17 -11.53 -0.93
N HIS A 55 -6.83 -10.38 -1.51
CA HIS A 55 -6.41 -10.26 -2.91
C HIS A 55 -4.95 -10.72 -3.07
N TYR A 56 -4.54 -11.02 -4.30
CA TYR A 56 -3.16 -11.45 -4.56
C TYR A 56 -2.09 -10.37 -4.31
N THR A 57 -2.48 -9.11 -4.24
CA THR A 57 -1.61 -7.98 -3.92
C THR A 57 -2.30 -6.98 -3.01
N ALA A 58 -1.52 -6.23 -2.23
CA ALA A 58 -2.02 -5.17 -1.39
C ALA A 58 -2.37 -3.92 -2.21
N GLY A 59 -3.15 -3.03 -1.62
CA GLY A 59 -3.43 -1.70 -2.16
C GLY A 59 -4.91 -1.38 -2.39
N GLY A 60 -5.79 -2.37 -2.37
CA GLY A 60 -7.20 -2.15 -2.71
C GLY A 60 -7.32 -1.60 -4.14
N PHE A 61 -8.11 -0.57 -4.36
CA PHE A 61 -8.23 0.05 -5.69
C PHE A 61 -7.01 0.87 -6.11
N THR A 62 -5.99 1.00 -5.27
CA THR A 62 -4.74 1.67 -5.64
C THR A 62 -3.69 0.73 -6.22
N HIS A 63 -3.97 -0.57 -6.30
CA HIS A 63 -3.03 -1.50 -6.91
C HIS A 63 -3.05 -1.40 -8.44
N SER A 64 -1.97 -1.87 -9.04
CA SER A 64 -1.87 -2.05 -10.49
C SER A 64 -1.92 -3.54 -10.83
N TYR A 65 -2.24 -3.84 -12.06
CA TYR A 65 -2.17 -5.21 -12.59
C TYR A 65 -1.46 -5.24 -13.93
N GLU A 66 -0.97 -6.42 -14.29
CA GLU A 66 -0.34 -6.62 -15.60
C GLU A 66 -1.25 -7.48 -16.49
N ARG A 67 -1.31 -7.09 -17.77
CA ARG A 67 -1.96 -7.87 -18.80
C ARG A 67 -1.20 -7.74 -20.11
N ALA A 68 -0.86 -8.86 -20.73
CA ALA A 68 -0.12 -8.91 -21.99
C ALA A 68 1.20 -8.11 -21.96
N GLY A 69 1.89 -8.07 -20.81
CA GLY A 69 3.15 -7.36 -20.62
C GLY A 69 3.01 -5.85 -20.40
N TYR A 70 1.81 -5.36 -20.18
CA TYR A 70 1.55 -3.94 -19.87
C TYR A 70 0.94 -3.80 -18.48
N GLU A 71 1.35 -2.72 -17.81
CA GLU A 71 0.81 -2.35 -16.51
C GLU A 71 -0.39 -1.44 -16.65
N TRP A 72 -1.41 -1.69 -15.84
CA TRP A 72 -2.66 -0.95 -15.80
C TRP A 72 -3.03 -0.61 -14.37
N ASP A 73 -3.54 0.59 -14.18
CA ASP A 73 -4.13 1.00 -12.90
C ASP A 73 -5.57 0.49 -12.79
N VAL A 74 -5.94 0.05 -11.58
CA VAL A 74 -7.29 -0.48 -11.35
C VAL A 74 -8.32 0.64 -11.16
N GLY A 75 -8.10 1.52 -10.19
CA GLY A 75 -9.10 2.49 -9.82
C GLY A 75 -8.61 3.93 -9.66
N VAL A 76 -7.32 4.15 -9.50
CA VAL A 76 -6.75 5.48 -9.27
C VAL A 76 -5.78 5.82 -10.38
N HIS A 77 -6.10 6.87 -11.13
CA HIS A 77 -5.27 7.34 -12.25
C HIS A 77 -4.56 8.66 -11.93
N TYR A 78 -5.20 9.50 -11.11
CA TYR A 78 -4.66 10.78 -10.67
C TYR A 78 -5.23 11.15 -9.31
N ILE A 79 -4.50 11.97 -8.58
CA ILE A 79 -4.87 12.42 -7.24
C ILE A 79 -4.81 13.94 -7.22
N GLY A 80 -5.86 14.56 -6.69
CA GLY A 80 -5.91 16.00 -6.48
C GLY A 80 -5.41 16.43 -5.10
N GLU A 81 -5.31 17.72 -4.88
CA GLU A 81 -4.97 18.34 -3.60
C GLU A 81 -3.63 17.89 -2.99
N VAL A 82 -2.65 17.61 -3.84
CA VAL A 82 -1.31 17.21 -3.40
C VAL A 82 -0.28 18.33 -3.57
N GLY A 83 -0.72 19.52 -3.97
CA GLY A 83 0.13 20.71 -3.94
C GLY A 83 0.46 21.12 -2.52
N ALA A 84 1.68 21.55 -2.27
CA ALA A 84 2.02 22.12 -0.98
C ALA A 84 1.29 23.46 -0.77
N PRO A 85 0.71 23.76 0.39
CA PRO A 85 0.79 23.10 1.69
C PRO A 85 -0.49 22.34 2.11
N THR A 86 -1.13 21.62 1.22
CA THR A 86 -2.41 20.94 1.50
C THR A 86 -2.24 19.86 2.58
N ARG A 87 -3.34 19.55 3.28
CA ARG A 87 -3.35 18.47 4.30
C ARG A 87 -3.07 17.11 3.68
N THR A 88 -3.63 16.85 2.51
CA THR A 88 -3.42 15.61 1.77
C THR A 88 -1.94 15.43 1.45
N ARG A 89 -1.27 16.44 0.95
CA ARG A 89 0.17 16.38 0.68
C ARG A 89 0.97 16.10 1.94
N LYS A 90 0.66 16.76 3.04
CA LYS A 90 1.35 16.54 4.32
C LYS A 90 1.19 15.11 4.83
N LEU A 91 -0.01 14.54 4.71
CA LEU A 91 -0.26 13.16 5.10
C LEU A 91 0.57 12.18 4.27
N PHE A 92 0.57 12.32 2.95
CA PHE A 92 1.37 11.45 2.07
C PHE A 92 2.86 11.60 2.32
N ASP A 93 3.35 12.79 2.53
CA ASP A 93 4.76 13.03 2.86
C ASP A 93 5.13 12.37 4.19
N TYR A 94 4.27 12.45 5.19
CA TYR A 94 4.47 11.77 6.47
C TYR A 94 4.50 10.24 6.32
N LEU A 95 3.49 9.66 5.66
CA LEU A 95 3.36 8.21 5.49
C LEU A 95 4.49 7.61 4.66
N SER A 96 4.98 8.33 3.67
CA SER A 96 6.04 7.87 2.78
C SER A 96 7.45 8.23 3.26
N GLY A 97 7.58 8.97 4.36
CA GLY A 97 8.87 9.51 4.79
C GLY A 97 9.47 10.49 3.78
N GLY A 98 8.63 11.19 3.02
CA GLY A 98 9.06 12.11 1.98
C GLY A 98 9.50 11.46 0.67
N ASN A 99 9.33 10.14 0.54
CA ASN A 99 9.80 9.40 -0.65
C ASN A 99 8.84 9.46 -1.85
N LEU A 100 7.60 9.87 -1.63
CA LEU A 100 6.63 9.98 -2.72
C LEU A 100 6.84 11.30 -3.47
N GLN A 101 7.10 11.18 -4.75
CA GLN A 101 7.30 12.34 -5.62
C GLN A 101 6.06 12.55 -6.50
N TRP A 102 5.70 13.82 -6.67
CA TRP A 102 4.53 14.25 -7.40
C TRP A 102 4.94 14.92 -8.71
N ALA A 103 4.23 14.57 -9.77
CA ALA A 103 4.40 15.21 -11.06
C ALA A 103 3.71 16.58 -11.12
#